data_f0ef59bdbdd1a4141b66e6c326389be9
#
_entry.id   f0ef59bdbdd1a4141b66e6c326389be9
#
_cell.length_a   1.000
_cell.length_b   1.000
_cell.length_c   1.000
_cell.angle_alpha   90.00
_cell.angle_beta   90.00
_cell.angle_gamma   90.00
#
_symmetry.space_group_name_H-M   'P 1'
#
loop_
_entity.id
_entity.type
_entity.pdbx_description
1 polymer ?
#
loop_
_entity_poly.entity_id
_entity_poly.type
_entity_poly.pdbx_seq_one_letter_code
_entity_poly.pdbx_strand_id
1 'polypeptide(L)'
;MAWTVKRTDTFLESLKTIRKNRRALEELDKKIKRLQEDPLHVGGWLSGELHGKRSTRIARKYRLIFTPDERGKVVYLNWIDHRERAY
;
A
#
# COMPACT_ATOMS: atom_id res chain seq x y z
N MET A 1 -0.15 -8.22 17.70
CA MET A 1 0.86 -9.01 16.98
C MET A 1 1.17 -8.38 15.64
N ALA A 2 2.42 -8.34 15.31
CA ALA A 2 2.85 -7.69 14.08
C ALA A 2 2.61 -8.57 12.86
N TRP A 3 2.22 -7.92 11.78
CA TRP A 3 2.13 -8.56 10.47
C TRP A 3 3.47 -8.37 9.77
N THR A 4 3.83 -9.34 8.94
CA THR A 4 5.03 -9.22 8.11
C THR A 4 4.67 -8.45 6.84
N VAL A 5 5.45 -7.43 6.51
CA VAL A 5 5.24 -6.66 5.28
C VAL A 5 6.25 -7.14 4.25
N LYS A 6 5.75 -7.53 3.08
CA LYS A 6 6.59 -7.96 1.96
C LYS A 6 6.44 -7.00 0.79
N ARG A 7 7.55 -6.57 0.26
CA ARG A 7 7.61 -5.66 -0.88
C ARG A 7 7.74 -6.48 -2.16
N THR A 8 6.72 -6.40 -3.02
CA THR A 8 6.77 -7.10 -4.30
C THR A 8 7.66 -6.35 -5.29
N ASP A 9 8.08 -7.04 -6.34
CA ASP A 9 8.89 -6.38 -7.38
C ASP A 9 8.12 -5.24 -8.04
N THR A 10 6.83 -5.41 -8.27
CA THR A 10 6.00 -4.36 -8.84
C THR A 10 5.94 -3.13 -7.94
N PHE A 11 5.87 -3.36 -6.63
CA PHE A 11 5.90 -2.27 -5.68
C PHE A 11 7.23 -1.53 -5.74
N LEU A 12 8.34 -2.27 -5.74
CA LEU A 12 9.67 -1.67 -5.79
C LEU A 12 9.84 -0.83 -7.06
N GLU A 13 9.34 -1.33 -8.18
CA GLU A 13 9.38 -0.59 -9.43
C GLU A 13 8.56 0.70 -9.34
N SER A 14 7.37 0.61 -8.73
CA SER A 14 6.48 1.77 -8.62
C SER A 14 7.01 2.85 -7.68
N LEU A 15 7.97 2.52 -6.79
CA LEU A 15 8.58 3.53 -5.92
C LEU A 15 9.23 4.65 -6.72
N LYS A 16 9.62 4.38 -7.97
CA LYS A 16 10.20 5.41 -8.84
C LYS A 16 9.25 6.59 -9.02
N THR A 17 7.96 6.33 -8.93
CA THR A 17 6.93 7.36 -9.09
C THR A 17 7.02 8.44 -8.01
N ILE A 18 7.43 8.07 -6.81
CA ILE A 18 7.44 9.01 -5.68
C ILE A 18 8.83 9.28 -5.12
N ARG A 19 9.88 8.73 -5.72
CA ARG A 19 11.22 8.81 -5.15
C ARG A 19 11.72 10.23 -4.89
N LYS A 20 11.23 11.21 -5.65
CA LYS A 20 11.62 12.60 -5.46
C LYS A 20 10.65 13.38 -4.58
N ASN A 21 9.61 12.73 -4.12
CA ASN A 21 8.60 13.37 -3.28
C ASN A 21 8.82 12.95 -1.83
N ARG A 22 9.57 13.79 -1.10
CA ARG A 22 9.91 13.49 0.29
C ARG A 22 8.68 13.25 1.16
N ARG A 23 7.64 14.08 0.99
CA ARG A 23 6.44 13.94 1.78
C ARG A 23 5.74 12.62 1.54
N ALA A 24 5.68 12.19 0.26
CA ALA A 24 5.08 10.91 -0.07
C ALA A 24 5.86 9.75 0.54
N LEU A 25 7.20 9.83 0.51
CA LEU A 25 8.05 8.80 1.10
C LEU A 25 7.86 8.72 2.62
N GLU A 26 7.75 9.87 3.28
CA GLU A 26 7.52 9.89 4.72
C GLU A 26 6.16 9.30 5.08
N GLU A 27 5.11 9.65 4.32
CA GLU A 27 3.79 9.09 4.57
C GLU A 27 3.73 7.60 4.26
N LEU A 28 4.43 7.18 3.21
CA LEU A 28 4.52 5.76 2.89
C LEU A 28 5.13 4.99 4.06
N ASP A 29 6.22 5.50 4.62
CA ASP A 29 6.87 4.85 5.75
C ASP A 29 5.92 4.71 6.94
N LYS A 30 5.18 5.78 7.24
CA LYS A 30 4.20 5.75 8.32
C LYS A 30 3.09 4.73 8.05
N LYS A 31 2.63 4.65 6.82
CA LYS A 31 1.58 3.68 6.46
C LYS A 31 2.09 2.26 6.58
N ILE A 32 3.32 2.01 6.15
CA ILE A 32 3.90 0.67 6.27
C ILE A 32 3.95 0.24 7.73
N LYS A 33 4.33 1.15 8.63
CA LYS A 33 4.35 0.83 10.06
C LYS A 33 2.96 0.50 10.59
N ARG A 34 1.95 1.23 10.14
CA ARG A 34 0.57 0.92 10.53
C ARG A 34 0.10 -0.42 9.98
N LEU A 35 0.52 -0.75 8.75
CA LEU A 35 0.19 -2.04 8.16
C LEU A 35 0.80 -3.20 8.94
N GLN A 36 1.94 -2.99 9.56
CA GLN A 36 2.55 -4.02 10.41
C GLN A 36 1.72 -4.31 11.65
N GLU A 37 0.90 -3.35 12.05
CA GLU A 37 0.07 -3.52 13.24
C GLU A 37 -1.34 -3.99 12.90
N ASP A 38 -1.98 -3.33 11.93
CA ASP A 38 -3.38 -3.62 11.65
C ASP A 38 -3.75 -3.27 10.20
N PRO A 39 -3.37 -4.12 9.24
CA PRO A 39 -3.63 -3.82 7.84
C PRO A 39 -5.11 -3.85 7.46
N LEU A 40 -5.94 -4.52 8.26
CA LEU A 40 -7.36 -4.64 7.95
C LEU A 40 -8.16 -3.38 8.28
N HIS A 41 -7.53 -2.43 8.99
CA HIS A 41 -8.16 -1.16 9.33
C HIS A 41 -7.46 0.04 8.70
N VAL A 42 -6.57 -0.21 7.76
CA VAL A 42 -5.90 0.85 7.00
C VAL A 42 -6.52 0.89 5.61
N GLY A 43 -7.05 2.06 5.22
CA GLY A 43 -7.67 2.22 3.92
C GLY A 43 -8.97 1.44 3.77
N GLY A 44 -9.27 1.01 2.56
CA GLY A 44 -10.50 0.29 2.27
C GLY A 44 -10.33 -0.76 1.19
N TRP A 45 -11.27 -1.71 1.17
CA TRP A 45 -11.26 -2.77 0.16
C TRP A 45 -11.57 -2.23 -1.22
N LEU A 46 -10.97 -2.84 -2.23
CA LEU A 46 -11.25 -2.55 -3.62
C LEU A 46 -12.19 -3.63 -4.17
N SER A 47 -12.90 -3.30 -5.24
CA SER A 47 -13.86 -4.22 -5.85
C SER A 47 -13.44 -4.53 -7.29
N GLY A 48 -14.23 -5.40 -7.94
CA GLY A 48 -13.99 -5.77 -9.34
C GLY A 48 -12.71 -6.59 -9.47
N GLU A 49 -11.91 -6.24 -10.46
CA GLU A 49 -10.67 -6.97 -10.75
C GLU A 49 -9.65 -6.88 -9.62
N LEU A 50 -9.79 -5.88 -8.76
CA LEU A 50 -8.87 -5.71 -7.63
C LEU A 50 -9.44 -6.26 -6.34
N HIS A 51 -10.42 -7.16 -6.46
CA HIS A 51 -11.01 -7.82 -5.30
C HIS A 51 -9.94 -8.53 -4.47
N GLY A 52 -10.02 -8.38 -3.16
CA GLY A 52 -9.02 -8.95 -2.26
C GLY A 52 -7.87 -8.02 -1.94
N LYS A 53 -7.82 -6.87 -2.61
CA LYS A 53 -6.80 -5.87 -2.34
C LYS A 53 -7.43 -4.67 -1.62
N ARG A 54 -6.59 -3.94 -0.91
CA ARG A 54 -7.00 -2.71 -0.23
C ARG A 54 -6.15 -1.56 -0.75
N SER A 55 -6.65 -0.35 -0.58
CA SER A 55 -5.86 0.83 -0.93
C SER A 55 -5.88 1.84 0.20
N THR A 56 -4.80 2.58 0.34
CA THR A 56 -4.74 3.68 1.28
C THR A 56 -4.05 4.88 0.61
N ARG A 57 -4.47 6.07 1.00
CA ARG A 57 -3.91 7.30 0.43
C ARG A 57 -2.49 7.53 0.94
N ILE A 58 -1.63 7.97 0.03
CA ILE A 58 -0.27 8.40 0.34
C ILE A 58 -0.14 9.83 -0.15
N ALA A 59 0.06 10.76 0.75
CA ALA A 59 0.04 12.18 0.44
C ALA A 59 -1.29 12.52 -0.24
N ARG A 60 -1.30 13.42 -1.20
CA ARG A 60 -2.56 13.79 -1.87
C ARG A 60 -2.77 13.06 -3.20
N LYS A 61 -1.69 12.70 -3.85
CA LYS A 61 -1.73 12.26 -5.24
C LYS A 61 -1.61 10.77 -5.45
N TYR A 62 -1.26 10.02 -4.41
CA TYR A 62 -0.89 8.62 -4.58
C TYR A 62 -1.73 7.70 -3.73
N ARG A 63 -1.79 6.44 -4.13
CA ARG A 63 -2.40 5.37 -3.36
C ARG A 63 -1.46 4.19 -3.30
N LEU A 64 -1.39 3.58 -2.13
CA LEU A 64 -0.69 2.31 -1.96
C LEU A 64 -1.72 1.21 -2.08
N ILE A 65 -1.48 0.28 -3.00
CA ILE A 65 -2.31 -0.90 -3.18
C ILE A 65 -1.61 -2.05 -2.49
N PHE A 66 -2.32 -2.75 -1.62
CA PHE A 66 -1.73 -3.84 -0.85
C PHE A 66 -2.73 -4.97 -0.65
N THR A 67 -2.21 -6.17 -0.38
CA THR A 67 -3.01 -7.37 -0.16
C THR A 67 -2.71 -7.92 1.22
N PRO A 68 -3.67 -7.89 2.15
CA PRO A 68 -3.48 -8.53 3.45
C PRO A 68 -3.83 -10.00 3.33
N ASP A 69 -2.93 -10.85 3.79
CA ASP A 69 -3.15 -12.29 3.86
C ASP A 69 -3.30 -12.66 5.33
N GLU A 70 -4.54 -12.91 5.74
CA GLU A 70 -4.83 -13.18 7.13
C GLU A 70 -4.28 -14.51 7.62
N ARG A 71 -4.20 -15.50 6.75
CA ARG A 71 -3.68 -16.81 7.12
C ARG A 71 -2.23 -16.74 7.55
N GLY A 72 -1.42 -16.07 6.74
CA GLY A 72 0.00 -15.97 7.01
C GLY A 72 0.39 -14.75 7.84
N LYS A 73 -0.57 -13.87 8.12
CA LYS A 73 -0.28 -12.58 8.74
C LYS A 73 0.77 -11.81 7.97
N VAL A 74 0.59 -11.75 6.65
CA VAL A 74 1.49 -11.10 5.72
C VAL A 74 0.74 -10.03 4.94
N VAL A 75 1.37 -8.88 4.74
CA VAL A 75 0.84 -7.84 3.88
C VAL A 75 1.77 -7.70 2.70
N TYR A 76 1.23 -7.91 1.50
CA TYR A 76 2.00 -7.71 0.28
C TYR A 76 1.78 -6.30 -0.23
N LEU A 77 2.85 -5.54 -0.40
CA LEU A 77 2.76 -4.22 -1.02
C LEU A 77 2.80 -4.44 -2.53
N ASN A 78 1.70 -4.15 -3.20
CA ASN A 78 1.55 -4.48 -4.62
C ASN A 78 2.12 -3.41 -5.52
N TRP A 79 1.66 -2.17 -5.37
CA TRP A 79 2.22 -1.04 -6.14
C TRP A 79 1.72 0.28 -5.56
N ILE A 80 2.36 1.37 -6.02
CA ILE A 80 1.91 2.72 -5.73
C ILE A 80 1.32 3.27 -7.02
N ASP A 81 0.09 3.79 -6.92
CA ASP A 81 -0.61 4.32 -8.06
C ASP A 81 -0.79 5.82 -7.91
N HIS A 82 -0.86 6.51 -9.04
CA HIS A 82 -1.14 7.92 -9.05
C HIS A 82 -2.66 8.09 -8.94
N ARG A 83 -3.10 8.83 -7.92
CA ARG A 83 -4.52 8.91 -7.60
C ARG A 83 -5.38 9.43 -8.75
N GLU A 84 -4.85 10.36 -9.53
CA GLU A 84 -5.59 10.96 -10.64
C GLU A 84 -5.88 9.98 -11.78
N ARG A 85 -5.09 8.91 -11.84
CA ARG A 85 -5.25 7.88 -12.88
C ARG A 85 -6.07 6.71 -12.40
N ALA A 86 -6.29 6.61 -11.09
CA ALA A 86 -6.92 5.45 -10.52
C ALA A 86 -8.44 5.59 -10.59
N TYR A 87 -9.04 4.69 -11.27
CA TYR A 87 -10.47 4.42 -11.13
C TYR A 87 -11.42 5.62 -11.29
#